data_ff01cd1b832c0c19e9ea21ca8c9f4bcb
#
_entry.id   ff01cd1b832c0c19e9ea21ca8c9f4bcb
#
_cell.length_a   1.000
_cell.length_b   1.000
_cell.length_c   1.000
_cell.angle_alpha   90.00
_cell.angle_beta   90.00
_cell.angle_gamma   90.00
#
_symmetry.space_group_name_H-M   'P 1'
#
loop_
_entity.id
_entity.type
_entity.pdbx_description
1 polymer ?
#
loop_
_entity_poly.entity_id
_entity_poly.type
_entity_poly.pdbx_seq_one_letter_code
_entity_poly.pdbx_strand_id
1 'polypeptide(L)'
;DRAMDALRHANQGGVAPYGGMVIAVGDDPTGKSSTLAYQSDQNFHSLGIPYFFPKNVSEIIPMGLEAFALSRYSGCCVGLKIVVDTADSNAVVDMSRLRPNFPKMKPNKLVHVTKHDPAGARESKLHEIRLPEVQKWCAKSENAVQIYLPVKKGKTRLGIIGVGKIANEINEALITLLPDGGKSNTVAFTALNMPWPLPEQRLSDMLSVAKEVLVIEEKRSFVEDQIAKICVKKDRNMLLSGKTNPDGENLLPSYGELSLENICLLYTSPSPRDTEV
;
A
#
# COMPACT_ATOMS: atom_id res chain seq x y z
N ASP A 1 -14.73 -11.03 8.84
CA ASP A 1 -16.14 -10.76 8.84
C ASP A 1 -16.75 -10.67 10.24
N ARG A 2 -16.65 -11.71 11.04
CA ARG A 2 -17.20 -11.70 12.42
C ARG A 2 -16.53 -10.70 13.35
N ALA A 3 -15.26 -10.32 13.07
CA ALA A 3 -14.51 -9.34 13.86
C ALA A 3 -14.77 -7.88 13.45
N MET A 4 -15.47 -7.63 12.34
CA MET A 4 -15.62 -6.29 11.76
C MET A 4 -16.27 -5.30 12.73
N ASP A 5 -17.29 -5.72 13.47
CA ASP A 5 -17.96 -4.86 14.44
C ASP A 5 -17.03 -4.49 15.61
N ALA A 6 -16.36 -5.47 16.19
CA ALA A 6 -15.40 -5.24 17.27
C ALA A 6 -14.23 -4.34 16.82
N LEU A 7 -13.72 -4.52 15.60
CA LEU A 7 -12.64 -3.71 15.04
C LEU A 7 -13.10 -2.26 14.77
N ARG A 8 -14.33 -2.07 14.31
CA ARG A 8 -14.95 -0.75 14.15
C ARG A 8 -15.03 -0.01 15.47
N HIS A 9 -15.54 -0.67 16.50
CA HIS A 9 -15.62 -0.11 17.85
C HIS A 9 -14.24 0.23 18.40
N ALA A 10 -13.25 -0.65 18.23
CA ALA A 10 -11.89 -0.40 18.68
C ALA A 10 -11.26 0.80 17.98
N ASN A 11 -11.37 0.90 16.65
CA ASN A 11 -10.77 1.99 15.90
C ASN A 11 -11.46 3.33 16.13
N GLN A 12 -12.80 3.37 16.19
CA GLN A 12 -13.51 4.59 16.55
C GLN A 12 -13.25 5.00 18.01
N GLY A 13 -13.13 4.04 18.93
CA GLY A 13 -12.72 4.31 20.31
C GLY A 13 -11.33 4.93 20.38
N GLY A 14 -10.41 4.45 19.55
CA GLY A 14 -9.03 4.86 19.53
C GLY A 14 -8.17 4.16 20.58
N VAL A 15 -6.86 4.37 20.51
CA VAL A 15 -5.88 3.73 21.39
C VAL A 15 -5.44 4.66 22.53
N ALA A 16 -4.95 4.05 23.61
CA ALA A 16 -4.38 4.78 24.73
C ALA A 16 -3.04 5.47 24.35
N PRO A 17 -2.67 6.58 25.02
CA PRO A 17 -1.48 7.38 24.66
C PRO A 17 -0.16 6.60 24.63
N TYR A 18 0.00 5.63 25.49
CA TYR A 18 1.21 4.80 25.59
C TYR A 18 0.96 3.36 25.13
N GLY A 19 -0.26 3.09 24.65
CA GLY A 19 -0.65 1.81 24.10
C GLY A 19 -0.21 1.65 22.65
N GLY A 20 -1.08 1.13 21.87
CA GLY A 20 -0.96 0.85 20.44
C GLY A 20 -1.66 -0.47 20.16
N MET A 21 -2.36 -0.52 19.05
CA MET A 21 -3.04 -1.73 18.61
C MET A 21 -2.65 -2.03 17.18
N VAL A 22 -2.04 -3.19 16.98
CA VAL A 22 -1.75 -3.75 15.65
C VAL A 22 -2.65 -4.96 15.43
N ILE A 23 -3.29 -4.98 14.27
CA ILE A 23 -4.22 -6.04 13.85
C ILE A 23 -3.53 -6.84 12.76
N ALA A 24 -3.02 -8.02 13.10
CA ALA A 24 -2.48 -8.95 12.12
C ALA A 24 -3.64 -9.62 11.38
N VAL A 25 -3.61 -9.55 10.05
CA VAL A 25 -4.63 -10.16 9.18
C VAL A 25 -3.92 -11.03 8.15
N GLY A 26 -4.30 -12.31 8.12
CA GLY A 26 -3.85 -13.26 7.11
C GLY A 26 -4.80 -13.24 5.92
N ASP A 27 -4.25 -13.02 4.72
CA ASP A 27 -4.97 -13.17 3.47
C ASP A 27 -4.45 -14.39 2.70
N ASP A 28 -5.38 -15.07 2.06
CA ASP A 28 -5.09 -16.20 1.19
C ASP A 28 -5.67 -15.93 -0.21
N PRO A 29 -4.92 -15.25 -1.08
CA PRO A 29 -5.41 -14.81 -2.38
C PRO A 29 -5.86 -15.94 -3.30
N THR A 30 -5.34 -17.14 -3.13
CA THR A 30 -5.64 -18.30 -3.98
C THR A 30 -6.46 -19.38 -3.28
N GLY A 31 -6.66 -19.29 -1.97
CA GLY A 31 -7.34 -20.33 -1.19
C GLY A 31 -6.46 -21.57 -0.98
N LYS A 32 -5.12 -21.40 -0.86
CA LYS A 32 -4.17 -22.51 -0.60
C LYS A 32 -4.41 -23.17 0.75
N SER A 33 -4.71 -22.37 1.76
CA SER A 33 -4.95 -22.81 3.15
C SER A 33 -6.37 -22.54 3.62
N SER A 34 -7.12 -21.70 2.92
CA SER A 34 -8.49 -21.30 3.24
C SER A 34 -9.49 -21.98 2.33
N THR A 35 -10.74 -22.12 2.78
CA THR A 35 -11.85 -22.66 1.96
C THR A 35 -12.16 -21.77 0.76
N LEU A 36 -11.95 -20.46 0.89
CA LEU A 36 -12.22 -19.47 -0.17
C LEU A 36 -11.06 -18.48 -0.25
N ALA A 37 -10.77 -18.05 -1.47
CA ALA A 37 -9.85 -16.96 -1.72
C ALA A 37 -10.36 -15.65 -1.11
N TYR A 38 -9.47 -14.90 -0.44
CA TYR A 38 -9.86 -13.73 0.34
C TYR A 38 -8.97 -12.51 0.06
N GLN A 39 -9.57 -11.31 0.24
CA GLN A 39 -8.91 -10.01 0.15
C GLN A 39 -9.45 -9.08 1.24
N SER A 40 -8.61 -8.59 2.14
CA SER A 40 -8.99 -7.77 3.30
C SER A 40 -8.88 -6.25 3.08
N ASP A 41 -8.36 -5.80 1.97
CA ASP A 41 -8.07 -4.37 1.70
C ASP A 41 -9.31 -3.48 1.86
N GLN A 42 -10.45 -3.89 1.29
CA GLN A 42 -11.72 -3.16 1.40
C GLN A 42 -12.26 -3.14 2.83
N ASN A 43 -11.95 -4.17 3.63
CA ASN A 43 -12.36 -4.21 5.03
C ASN A 43 -11.59 -3.17 5.86
N PHE A 44 -10.28 -3.04 5.66
CA PHE A 44 -9.48 -2.00 6.30
C PHE A 44 -10.00 -0.60 5.96
N HIS A 45 -10.28 -0.36 4.69
CA HIS A 45 -10.86 0.91 4.23
C HIS A 45 -12.21 1.19 4.89
N SER A 46 -13.13 0.22 4.87
CA SER A 46 -14.47 0.33 5.47
C SER A 46 -14.43 0.61 6.98
N LEU A 47 -13.41 0.12 7.67
CA LEU A 47 -13.21 0.31 9.11
C LEU A 47 -12.42 1.58 9.45
N GLY A 48 -11.87 2.29 8.47
CA GLY A 48 -10.99 3.43 8.69
C GLY A 48 -9.66 3.03 9.35
N ILE A 49 -9.18 1.80 9.12
CA ILE A 49 -7.94 1.26 9.72
C ILE A 49 -6.81 1.35 8.71
N PRO A 50 -5.80 2.23 8.91
CA PRO A 50 -4.59 2.23 8.09
C PRO A 50 -3.86 0.89 8.23
N TYR A 51 -3.18 0.43 7.16
CA TYR A 51 -2.47 -0.85 7.25
C TYR A 51 -1.20 -0.89 6.40
N PHE A 52 -0.23 -1.66 6.89
CA PHE A 52 0.96 -2.06 6.14
C PHE A 52 0.76 -3.42 5.49
N PHE A 53 1.37 -3.59 4.34
CA PHE A 53 1.43 -4.83 3.58
C PHE A 53 2.89 -5.16 3.23
N PRO A 54 3.61 -5.90 4.09
CA PRO A 54 4.99 -6.32 3.82
C PRO A 54 5.09 -7.12 2.53
N LYS A 55 6.09 -6.81 1.70
CA LYS A 55 6.32 -7.55 0.45
C LYS A 55 7.04 -8.88 0.67
N ASN A 56 7.74 -9.04 1.79
CA ASN A 56 8.43 -10.26 2.17
C ASN A 56 8.54 -10.41 3.70
N VAL A 57 9.00 -11.57 4.15
CA VAL A 57 9.12 -11.90 5.58
C VAL A 57 10.07 -10.97 6.34
N SER A 58 11.12 -10.44 5.69
CA SER A 58 12.08 -9.54 6.33
C SER A 58 11.48 -8.19 6.73
N GLU A 59 10.36 -7.80 6.11
CA GLU A 59 9.68 -6.54 6.39
C GLU A 59 8.60 -6.66 7.48
N ILE A 60 8.22 -7.87 7.87
CA ILE A 60 7.16 -8.09 8.88
C ILE A 60 7.53 -7.40 10.20
N ILE A 61 8.75 -7.61 10.70
CA ILE A 61 9.17 -7.04 12.00
C ILE A 61 9.29 -5.50 11.93
N PRO A 62 10.04 -4.90 10.97
CA PRO A 62 10.16 -3.44 10.91
C PRO A 62 8.81 -2.74 10.68
N MET A 63 7.94 -3.28 9.82
CA MET A 63 6.62 -2.71 9.61
C MET A 63 5.68 -2.94 10.79
N GLY A 64 5.76 -4.07 11.48
CA GLY A 64 5.02 -4.31 12.71
C GLY A 64 5.39 -3.34 13.83
N LEU A 65 6.69 -3.05 14.00
CA LEU A 65 7.17 -2.05 14.95
C LEU A 65 6.71 -0.64 14.54
N GLU A 66 6.76 -0.30 13.25
CA GLU A 66 6.25 0.98 12.77
C GLU A 66 4.72 1.07 12.91
N ALA A 67 4.00 -0.02 12.71
CA ALA A 67 2.55 -0.06 12.94
C ALA A 67 2.17 0.29 14.39
N PHE A 68 2.94 -0.20 15.37
CA PHE A 68 2.78 0.21 16.77
C PHE A 68 3.10 1.69 16.99
N ALA A 69 4.18 2.19 16.39
CA ALA A 69 4.57 3.59 16.48
C ALA A 69 3.49 4.50 15.86
N LEU A 70 3.00 4.16 14.68
CA LEU A 70 1.93 4.87 13.98
C LEU A 70 0.62 4.84 14.79
N SER A 71 0.27 3.68 15.35
CA SER A 71 -0.91 3.54 16.20
C SER A 71 -0.86 4.48 17.40
N ARG A 72 0.27 4.54 18.09
CA ARG A 72 0.50 5.47 19.21
C ARG A 72 0.43 6.93 18.76
N TYR A 73 1.01 7.24 17.61
CA TYR A 73 1.06 8.59 17.08
C TYR A 73 -0.33 9.10 16.67
N SER A 74 -1.05 8.31 15.90
CA SER A 74 -2.31 8.72 15.28
C SER A 74 -3.55 8.46 16.15
N GLY A 75 -3.46 7.54 17.12
CA GLY A 75 -4.62 7.06 17.87
C GLY A 75 -5.47 6.02 17.14
N CYS A 76 -5.13 5.65 15.90
CA CYS A 76 -5.79 4.58 15.15
C CYS A 76 -5.31 3.20 15.56
N CYS A 77 -6.16 2.19 15.41
CA CYS A 77 -5.68 0.83 15.18
C CYS A 77 -4.94 0.78 13.84
N VAL A 78 -3.89 -0.03 13.72
CA VAL A 78 -3.14 -0.19 12.47
C VAL A 78 -3.10 -1.65 12.07
N GLY A 79 -3.41 -1.94 10.82
CA GLY A 79 -3.37 -3.28 10.26
C GLY A 79 -1.95 -3.69 9.84
N LEU A 80 -1.67 -4.99 9.92
CA LEU A 80 -0.52 -5.62 9.29
C LEU A 80 -1.07 -6.80 8.48
N LYS A 81 -1.16 -6.62 7.16
CA LYS A 81 -1.65 -7.63 6.24
C LYS A 81 -0.50 -8.54 5.84
N ILE A 82 -0.68 -9.85 6.01
CA ILE A 82 0.30 -10.86 5.65
C ILE A 82 -0.39 -11.89 4.76
N VAL A 83 0.15 -12.14 3.58
CA VAL A 83 -0.36 -13.19 2.68
C VAL A 83 0.31 -14.53 3.00
N VAL A 84 -0.37 -15.62 2.65
CA VAL A 84 0.09 -17.00 2.93
C VAL A 84 1.52 -17.24 2.49
N ASP A 85 1.91 -16.81 1.29
CA ASP A 85 3.28 -17.02 0.79
C ASP A 85 4.34 -16.30 1.62
N THR A 86 4.02 -15.12 2.14
CA THR A 86 4.92 -14.41 3.06
C THR A 86 4.95 -15.07 4.44
N ALA A 87 3.82 -15.61 4.92
CA ALA A 87 3.73 -16.30 6.20
C ALA A 87 4.50 -17.62 6.21
N ASP A 88 4.47 -18.36 5.10
CA ASP A 88 5.15 -19.66 4.94
C ASP A 88 6.63 -19.50 4.56
N SER A 89 7.08 -18.29 4.25
CA SER A 89 8.46 -17.98 3.90
C SER A 89 9.35 -17.89 5.13
N ASN A 90 10.65 -18.14 4.93
CA ASN A 90 11.67 -17.87 5.93
C ASN A 90 12.84 -17.10 5.31
N ALA A 91 13.48 -16.24 6.09
CA ALA A 91 14.65 -15.48 5.68
C ALA A 91 15.52 -15.11 6.89
N VAL A 92 16.77 -14.82 6.62
CA VAL A 92 17.68 -14.21 7.61
C VAL A 92 17.37 -12.72 7.69
N VAL A 93 17.05 -12.24 8.89
CA VAL A 93 16.73 -10.84 9.16
C VAL A 93 17.89 -10.16 9.88
N ASP A 94 18.33 -9.03 9.35
CA ASP A 94 19.34 -8.19 10.00
C ASP A 94 18.72 -7.41 11.17
N MET A 95 18.89 -7.93 12.37
CA MET A 95 18.37 -7.35 13.61
C MET A 95 19.02 -6.00 13.96
N SER A 96 20.20 -5.68 13.41
CA SER A 96 20.88 -4.40 13.70
C SER A 96 20.10 -3.19 13.18
N ARG A 97 19.28 -3.38 12.15
CA ARG A 97 18.42 -2.37 11.52
C ARG A 97 17.04 -2.23 12.18
N LEU A 98 16.72 -3.11 13.13
CA LEU A 98 15.41 -3.15 13.79
C LEU A 98 15.31 -2.22 15.00
N ARG A 99 15.90 -1.05 14.94
CA ARG A 99 15.70 -0.03 15.98
C ARG A 99 14.47 0.81 15.65
N PRO A 100 13.33 0.56 16.32
CA PRO A 100 12.15 1.38 16.10
C PRO A 100 12.44 2.80 16.57
N ASN A 101 12.36 3.75 15.67
CA ASN A 101 12.39 5.16 16.02
C ASN A 101 10.98 5.57 16.51
N PHE A 102 10.69 5.25 17.76
CA PHE A 102 9.45 5.73 18.37
C PHE A 102 9.61 7.23 18.70
N PRO A 103 8.83 8.10 18.07
CA PRO A 103 8.84 9.51 18.44
C PRO A 103 8.45 9.62 19.92
N LYS A 104 9.09 10.57 20.63
CA LYS A 104 8.70 10.89 22.00
C LYS A 104 7.25 11.39 22.01
N MET A 105 6.35 10.54 22.44
CA MET A 105 4.92 10.81 22.43
C MET A 105 4.50 11.48 23.71
N LYS A 106 3.69 12.53 23.58
CA LYS A 106 2.92 13.09 24.70
C LYS A 106 1.46 12.72 24.53
N PRO A 107 0.74 12.42 25.63
CA PRO A 107 -0.70 12.21 25.56
C PRO A 107 -1.38 13.38 24.85
N ASN A 108 -2.18 13.09 23.83
CA ASN A 108 -2.93 14.07 23.09
C ASN A 108 -4.41 13.68 23.11
N LYS A 109 -5.23 14.46 23.79
CA LYS A 109 -6.68 14.24 23.92
C LYS A 109 -7.44 14.31 22.59
N LEU A 110 -6.84 14.92 21.57
CA LEU A 110 -7.45 14.99 20.24
C LEU A 110 -7.38 13.66 19.48
N VAL A 111 -6.29 12.93 19.63
CA VAL A 111 -6.08 11.65 18.91
C VAL A 111 -6.39 10.43 19.78
N HIS A 112 -6.04 10.45 21.05
CA HIS A 112 -6.18 9.29 21.92
C HIS A 112 -7.58 9.15 22.50
N VAL A 113 -7.89 7.95 22.99
CA VAL A 113 -9.17 7.65 23.64
C VAL A 113 -9.44 8.57 24.81
N THR A 114 -10.65 9.06 24.91
CA THR A 114 -11.16 9.82 26.06
C THR A 114 -12.39 9.10 26.63
N LYS A 115 -12.49 9.03 27.95
CA LYS A 115 -13.49 8.24 28.67
C LYS A 115 -14.94 8.66 28.35
N HIS A 116 -15.14 9.88 27.91
CA HIS A 116 -16.47 10.50 27.76
C HIS A 116 -16.83 10.97 26.37
N ASP A 117 -16.09 10.52 25.32
CA ASP A 117 -16.43 10.90 23.96
C ASP A 117 -17.75 10.23 23.51
N PRO A 118 -18.77 10.98 23.13
CA PRO A 118 -19.97 10.42 22.50
C PRO A 118 -19.66 9.82 21.13
N ALA A 119 -20.54 8.96 20.62
CA ALA A 119 -20.32 8.21 19.37
C ALA A 119 -19.96 9.12 18.18
N GLY A 120 -20.72 10.20 17.94
CA GLY A 120 -20.43 11.14 16.85
C GLY A 120 -19.08 11.84 16.97
N ALA A 121 -18.63 12.15 18.21
CA ALA A 121 -17.32 12.73 18.43
C ALA A 121 -16.18 11.72 18.16
N ARG A 122 -16.41 10.43 18.37
CA ARG A 122 -15.41 9.38 18.04
C ARG A 122 -15.24 9.24 16.53
N GLU A 123 -16.32 9.27 15.79
CA GLU A 123 -16.31 9.23 14.33
C GLU A 123 -15.64 10.46 13.74
N SER A 124 -16.01 11.65 14.17
CA SER A 124 -15.38 12.92 13.76
C SER A 124 -13.87 12.92 14.07
N LYS A 125 -13.45 12.48 15.26
CA LYS A 125 -12.03 12.33 15.60
C LYS A 125 -11.30 11.38 14.64
N LEU A 126 -11.90 10.27 14.25
CA LEU A 126 -11.30 9.34 13.32
C LEU A 126 -11.02 10.02 11.98
N HIS A 127 -12.02 10.65 11.39
CA HIS A 127 -11.94 11.17 10.03
C HIS A 127 -11.24 12.54 9.94
N GLU A 128 -11.45 13.43 10.89
CA GLU A 128 -10.97 14.81 10.82
C GLU A 128 -9.60 15.01 11.50
N ILE A 129 -9.21 14.10 12.40
CA ILE A 129 -7.98 14.26 13.17
C ILE A 129 -7.03 13.08 12.97
N ARG A 130 -7.46 11.85 13.27
CA ARG A 130 -6.56 10.68 13.29
C ARG A 130 -6.07 10.28 11.91
N LEU A 131 -6.95 10.18 10.92
CA LEU A 131 -6.55 9.84 9.55
C LEU A 131 -5.66 10.90 8.89
N PRO A 132 -5.89 12.22 9.07
CA PRO A 132 -4.91 13.24 8.71
C PRO A 132 -3.55 13.11 9.38
N GLU A 133 -3.48 12.70 10.66
CA GLU A 133 -2.19 12.41 11.31
C GLU A 133 -1.51 11.18 10.69
N VAL A 134 -2.25 10.15 10.31
CA VAL A 134 -1.70 9.02 9.54
C VAL A 134 -1.07 9.50 8.24
N GLN A 135 -1.72 10.39 7.49
CA GLN A 135 -1.17 10.97 6.25
C GLN A 135 0.14 11.73 6.50
N LYS A 136 0.23 12.50 7.58
CA LYS A 136 1.47 13.20 7.96
C LYS A 136 2.62 12.24 8.28
N TRP A 137 2.31 11.11 8.90
CA TRP A 137 3.28 10.05 9.16
C TRP A 137 3.77 9.42 7.86
N CYS A 138 2.84 9.00 7.01
CA CYS A 138 3.12 8.30 5.76
C CYS A 138 3.97 9.14 4.80
N ALA A 139 3.82 10.47 4.84
CA ALA A 139 4.65 11.39 4.05
C ALA A 139 6.16 11.27 4.36
N LYS A 140 6.52 10.76 5.53
CA LYS A 140 7.90 10.61 6.01
C LYS A 140 8.34 9.15 6.14
N SER A 141 7.42 8.20 6.05
CA SER A 141 7.70 6.78 6.25
C SER A 141 8.38 6.18 5.01
N GLU A 142 9.56 5.61 5.20
CA GLU A 142 10.26 4.85 4.17
C GLU A 142 9.65 3.45 4.00
N ASN A 143 9.06 2.89 5.06
CA ASN A 143 8.36 1.61 4.98
C ASN A 143 7.03 1.71 4.24
N ALA A 144 6.34 2.85 4.29
CA ALA A 144 5.08 3.03 3.57
C ALA A 144 5.27 3.02 2.05
N VAL A 145 6.38 3.61 1.57
CA VAL A 145 6.72 3.71 0.14
C VAL A 145 8.22 3.56 -0.04
N GLN A 146 8.63 2.59 -0.84
CA GLN A 146 10.03 2.36 -1.20
C GLN A 146 10.26 2.64 -2.68
N ILE A 147 11.16 3.56 -2.98
CA ILE A 147 11.48 3.96 -4.36
C ILE A 147 12.68 3.15 -4.85
N TYR A 148 12.47 2.30 -5.84
CA TYR A 148 13.51 1.49 -6.50
C TYR A 148 14.11 2.20 -7.69
N LEU A 149 13.26 2.71 -8.58
CA LEU A 149 13.65 3.52 -9.73
C LEU A 149 13.04 4.91 -9.59
N PRO A 150 13.86 5.94 -9.31
CA PRO A 150 13.34 7.27 -9.07
C PRO A 150 12.81 7.91 -10.37
N VAL A 151 11.81 8.76 -10.21
CA VAL A 151 11.27 9.58 -11.29
C VAL A 151 12.33 10.54 -11.80
N LYS A 152 12.44 10.67 -13.13
CA LYS A 152 13.33 11.61 -13.80
C LYS A 152 12.50 12.60 -14.62
N LYS A 153 12.45 13.83 -14.16
CA LYS A 153 11.67 14.91 -14.80
C LYS A 153 12.02 15.05 -16.29
N GLY A 154 11.00 15.08 -17.14
CA GLY A 154 11.14 15.17 -18.58
C GLY A 154 11.63 13.90 -19.30
N LYS A 155 11.92 12.81 -18.55
CA LYS A 155 12.40 11.54 -19.11
C LYS A 155 11.47 10.38 -18.80
N THR A 156 10.93 10.29 -17.58
CA THR A 156 10.04 9.20 -17.16
C THR A 156 8.76 9.19 -17.99
N ARG A 157 8.53 8.10 -18.70
CA ARG A 157 7.31 7.83 -19.46
C ARG A 157 6.36 6.96 -18.69
N LEU A 158 6.85 5.86 -18.12
CA LEU A 158 6.08 4.88 -17.37
C LEU A 158 6.46 4.93 -15.89
N GLY A 159 5.48 5.12 -15.02
CA GLY A 159 5.58 4.92 -13.58
C GLY A 159 4.91 3.60 -13.21
N ILE A 160 5.58 2.76 -12.44
CA ILE A 160 5.04 1.48 -11.96
C ILE A 160 4.87 1.56 -10.45
N ILE A 161 3.69 1.18 -9.98
CA ILE A 161 3.38 1.06 -8.56
C ILE A 161 3.03 -0.40 -8.27
N GLY A 162 3.94 -1.10 -7.58
CA GLY A 162 3.72 -2.47 -7.12
C GLY A 162 3.21 -2.48 -5.68
N VAL A 163 2.14 -3.21 -5.40
CA VAL A 163 1.46 -3.18 -4.10
C VAL A 163 1.79 -4.43 -3.27
N GLY A 164 2.46 -4.24 -2.13
CA GLY A 164 2.79 -5.33 -1.22
C GLY A 164 3.68 -6.40 -1.86
N LYS A 165 3.35 -7.69 -1.69
CA LYS A 165 4.14 -8.84 -2.14
C LYS A 165 4.59 -8.74 -3.61
N ILE A 166 3.68 -8.34 -4.50
CA ILE A 166 3.95 -8.32 -5.94
C ILE A 166 5.09 -7.36 -6.33
N ALA A 167 5.43 -6.40 -5.46
CA ALA A 167 6.53 -5.48 -5.72
C ALA A 167 7.90 -6.17 -5.81
N ASN A 168 8.11 -7.32 -5.15
CA ASN A 168 9.35 -8.10 -5.30
C ASN A 168 9.44 -8.69 -6.71
N GLU A 169 8.36 -9.28 -7.19
CA GLU A 169 8.29 -9.91 -8.51
C GLU A 169 8.45 -8.88 -9.63
N ILE A 170 7.87 -7.69 -9.45
CA ILE A 170 8.10 -6.57 -10.37
C ILE A 170 9.58 -6.17 -10.38
N ASN A 171 10.22 -6.10 -9.22
CA ASN A 171 11.64 -5.74 -9.14
C ASN A 171 12.51 -6.77 -9.88
N GLU A 172 12.25 -8.05 -9.72
CA GLU A 172 12.95 -9.14 -10.43
C GLU A 172 12.73 -9.07 -11.95
N ALA A 173 11.47 -8.83 -12.36
CA ALA A 173 11.15 -8.64 -13.77
C ALA A 173 11.90 -7.43 -14.36
N LEU A 174 11.94 -6.30 -13.66
CA LEU A 174 12.64 -5.11 -14.13
C LEU A 174 14.15 -5.31 -14.21
N ILE A 175 14.76 -6.02 -13.28
CA ILE A 175 16.19 -6.38 -13.33
C ILE A 175 16.49 -7.23 -14.57
N THR A 176 15.57 -8.11 -14.95
CA THR A 176 15.71 -9.00 -16.10
C THR A 176 15.45 -8.30 -17.44
N LEU A 177 14.43 -7.46 -17.50
CA LEU A 177 13.95 -6.85 -18.75
C LEU A 177 14.64 -5.53 -19.10
N LEU A 178 15.11 -4.78 -18.10
CA LEU A 178 15.76 -3.49 -18.33
C LEU A 178 17.28 -3.68 -18.52
N PRO A 179 17.91 -2.85 -19.37
CA PRO A 179 19.36 -2.86 -19.54
C PRO A 179 20.09 -2.52 -18.23
N ASP A 180 21.36 -2.86 -18.15
CA ASP A 180 22.26 -2.55 -17.03
C ASP A 180 21.72 -3.01 -15.65
N GLY A 181 21.08 -4.18 -15.59
CA GLY A 181 20.58 -4.77 -14.34
C GLY A 181 19.45 -3.95 -13.71
N GLY A 182 18.49 -3.54 -14.50
CA GLY A 182 17.27 -2.89 -14.03
C GLY A 182 17.33 -1.36 -13.99
N LYS A 183 18.35 -0.72 -14.57
CA LYS A 183 18.42 0.74 -14.64
C LYS A 183 17.60 1.29 -15.80
N SER A 184 16.89 2.38 -15.56
CA SER A 184 16.12 3.07 -16.59
C SER A 184 16.10 4.59 -16.38
N ASN A 185 15.95 5.31 -17.50
CA ASN A 185 15.65 6.74 -17.48
C ASN A 185 14.18 7.02 -17.80
N THR A 186 13.49 6.05 -18.41
CA THR A 186 12.12 6.19 -18.91
C THR A 186 11.09 5.47 -18.03
N VAL A 187 11.55 4.54 -17.21
CA VAL A 187 10.72 3.79 -16.24
C VAL A 187 11.06 4.23 -14.83
N ALA A 188 10.05 4.50 -14.02
CA ALA A 188 10.16 4.67 -12.57
C ALA A 188 9.41 3.52 -11.87
N PHE A 189 9.93 3.03 -10.75
CA PHE A 189 9.30 1.96 -9.99
C PHE A 189 9.28 2.27 -8.49
N THR A 190 8.11 2.07 -7.90
CA THR A 190 7.86 2.29 -6.47
C THR A 190 7.07 1.12 -5.90
N ALA A 191 7.57 0.55 -4.80
CA ALA A 191 6.81 -0.39 -3.99
C ALA A 191 5.95 0.36 -2.98
N LEU A 192 4.66 0.08 -3.00
CA LEU A 192 3.68 0.63 -2.09
C LEU A 192 3.33 -0.41 -1.02
N ASN A 193 3.82 -0.20 0.19
CA ASN A 193 3.60 -1.10 1.32
C ASN A 193 2.54 -0.58 2.31
N MET A 194 2.01 0.61 2.08
CA MET A 194 0.81 1.13 2.78
C MET A 194 -0.26 1.46 1.75
N PRO A 195 -1.10 0.47 1.38
CA PRO A 195 -2.13 0.67 0.37
C PRO A 195 -3.28 1.57 0.84
N TRP A 196 -3.49 1.72 2.15
CA TRP A 196 -4.47 2.64 2.70
C TRP A 196 -4.08 3.19 4.09
N PRO A 197 -4.30 4.49 4.32
CA PRO A 197 -4.61 5.51 3.31
C PRO A 197 -3.41 5.74 2.38
N LEU A 198 -3.68 5.99 1.12
CA LEU A 198 -2.63 6.15 0.12
C LEU A 198 -1.67 7.28 0.49
N PRO A 199 -0.34 7.08 0.52
CA PRO A 199 0.67 8.10 0.83
C PRO A 199 0.84 9.11 -0.33
N GLU A 200 -0.15 9.96 -0.56
CA GLU A 200 -0.24 10.84 -1.72
C GLU A 200 1.00 11.69 -1.95
N GLN A 201 1.58 12.22 -0.87
CA GLN A 201 2.76 13.08 -0.97
C GLN A 201 3.97 12.31 -1.51
N ARG A 202 4.14 11.06 -1.11
CA ARG A 202 5.23 10.18 -1.57
C ARG A 202 5.10 9.76 -3.03
N LEU A 203 3.88 9.69 -3.53
CA LEU A 203 3.57 9.33 -4.92
C LEU A 203 3.45 10.55 -5.84
N SER A 204 3.45 11.78 -5.29
CA SER A 204 3.14 13.00 -6.02
C SER A 204 4.03 13.23 -7.24
N ASP A 205 5.34 12.95 -7.14
CA ASP A 205 6.28 13.13 -8.23
C ASP A 205 6.00 12.18 -9.39
N MET A 206 5.76 10.89 -9.08
CA MET A 206 5.39 9.91 -10.10
C MET A 206 4.09 10.29 -10.80
N LEU A 207 3.06 10.60 -10.02
CA LEU A 207 1.74 10.96 -10.55
C LEU A 207 1.72 12.29 -11.32
N SER A 208 2.75 13.15 -11.19
CA SER A 208 2.83 14.43 -11.91
C SER A 208 3.78 14.42 -13.10
N VAL A 209 4.73 13.50 -13.15
CA VAL A 209 5.79 13.48 -14.14
C VAL A 209 5.61 12.35 -15.17
N ALA A 210 5.16 11.18 -14.74
CA ALA A 210 4.94 10.04 -15.64
C ALA A 210 3.79 10.34 -16.63
N LYS A 211 3.96 9.91 -17.86
CA LYS A 211 2.89 10.01 -18.88
C LYS A 211 1.81 8.95 -18.64
N GLU A 212 2.24 7.79 -18.20
CA GLU A 212 1.40 6.67 -17.83
C GLU A 212 1.83 6.12 -16.48
N VAL A 213 0.87 5.69 -15.67
CA VAL A 213 1.10 4.97 -14.42
C VAL A 213 0.39 3.63 -14.48
N LEU A 214 1.17 2.56 -14.29
CA LEU A 214 0.69 1.19 -14.19
C LEU A 214 0.65 0.78 -12.72
N VAL A 215 -0.53 0.45 -12.22
CA VAL A 215 -0.73 -0.10 -10.87
C VAL A 215 -0.82 -1.61 -10.97
N ILE A 216 0.10 -2.30 -10.30
CA ILE A 216 0.11 -3.76 -10.23
C ILE A 216 -0.24 -4.17 -8.80
N GLU A 217 -1.45 -4.68 -8.64
CA GLU A 217 -1.99 -5.15 -7.38
C GLU A 217 -2.75 -6.45 -7.57
N GLU A 218 -2.75 -7.30 -6.57
CA GLU A 218 -3.49 -8.56 -6.60
C GLU A 218 -4.98 -8.34 -6.42
N LYS A 219 -5.79 -9.25 -6.97
CA LYS A 219 -7.25 -9.23 -6.87
C LYS A 219 -7.87 -7.98 -7.52
N ARG A 220 -8.95 -7.47 -6.91
CA ARG A 220 -9.69 -6.32 -7.41
C ARG A 220 -8.90 -5.03 -7.25
N SER A 221 -9.22 -4.05 -8.08
CA SER A 221 -8.69 -2.70 -7.94
C SER A 221 -8.98 -2.13 -6.54
N PHE A 222 -7.97 -1.55 -5.94
CA PHE A 222 -8.06 -0.87 -4.65
C PHE A 222 -7.15 0.37 -4.61
N VAL A 223 -5.88 0.19 -4.96
CA VAL A 223 -4.93 1.30 -5.08
C VAL A 223 -5.18 2.06 -6.38
N GLU A 224 -5.45 1.36 -7.47
CA GLU A 224 -5.84 1.95 -8.77
C GLU A 224 -7.00 2.93 -8.61
N ASP A 225 -8.09 2.53 -7.92
CA ASP A 225 -9.27 3.36 -7.68
C ASP A 225 -8.93 4.63 -6.86
N GLN A 226 -8.05 4.51 -5.87
CA GLN A 226 -7.59 5.65 -5.08
C GLN A 226 -6.77 6.63 -5.92
N ILE A 227 -5.89 6.13 -6.80
CA ILE A 227 -5.09 6.94 -7.71
C ILE A 227 -5.98 7.63 -8.74
N ALA A 228 -6.93 6.92 -9.35
CA ALA A 228 -7.91 7.51 -10.27
C ALA A 228 -8.64 8.69 -9.63
N LYS A 229 -9.11 8.52 -8.39
CA LYS A 229 -9.76 9.61 -7.62
C LYS A 229 -8.84 10.82 -7.38
N ILE A 230 -7.55 10.58 -7.12
CA ILE A 230 -6.56 11.66 -6.95
C ILE A 230 -6.34 12.40 -8.28
N CYS A 231 -6.22 11.65 -9.38
CA CYS A 231 -6.02 12.23 -10.71
C CYS A 231 -7.18 13.12 -11.11
N VAL A 232 -8.41 12.68 -10.93
CA VAL A 232 -9.61 13.50 -11.19
C VAL A 232 -9.63 14.75 -10.33
N LYS A 233 -9.37 14.63 -9.01
CA LYS A 233 -9.40 15.79 -8.10
C LYS A 233 -8.31 16.82 -8.39
N LYS A 234 -7.17 16.41 -8.93
CA LYS A 234 -6.02 17.28 -9.19
C LYS A 234 -5.89 17.65 -10.68
N ASP A 235 -6.89 17.33 -11.49
CA ASP A 235 -6.92 17.59 -12.95
C ASP A 235 -5.62 17.12 -13.64
N ARG A 236 -5.21 15.87 -13.35
CA ARG A 236 -4.00 15.28 -13.89
C ARG A 236 -4.30 14.54 -15.18
N ASN A 237 -3.68 14.98 -16.26
CA ASN A 237 -3.78 14.34 -17.57
C ASN A 237 -2.68 13.28 -17.72
N MET A 238 -2.79 12.15 -17.02
CA MET A 238 -1.94 10.98 -17.19
C MET A 238 -2.79 9.77 -17.50
N LEU A 239 -2.24 8.83 -18.25
CA LEU A 239 -2.88 7.54 -18.48
C LEU A 239 -2.71 6.66 -17.24
N LEU A 240 -3.81 6.02 -16.81
CA LEU A 240 -3.79 5.09 -15.71
C LEU A 240 -4.15 3.70 -16.23
N SER A 241 -3.27 2.75 -15.98
CA SER A 241 -3.43 1.34 -16.29
C SER A 241 -3.36 0.51 -15.00
N GLY A 242 -4.09 -0.56 -14.93
CA GLY A 242 -4.10 -1.48 -13.80
C GLY A 242 -4.87 -2.74 -14.16
N LYS A 243 -6.10 -2.92 -13.67
CA LYS A 243 -6.96 -4.05 -14.07
C LYS A 243 -7.41 -3.94 -15.51
N THR A 244 -7.53 -2.71 -15.98
CA THR A 244 -7.78 -2.40 -17.39
C THR A 244 -6.70 -1.46 -17.93
N ASN A 245 -6.51 -1.46 -19.24
CA ASN A 245 -5.75 -0.43 -19.93
C ASN A 245 -6.63 0.84 -20.12
N PRO A 246 -6.06 1.97 -20.59
CA PRO A 246 -6.81 3.21 -20.80
C PRO A 246 -7.96 3.09 -21.83
N ASP A 247 -7.95 2.06 -22.66
CA ASP A 247 -8.97 1.80 -23.66
C ASP A 247 -10.11 0.91 -23.10
N GLY A 248 -10.02 0.49 -21.82
CA GLY A 248 -11.00 -0.31 -21.11
C GLY A 248 -10.88 -1.83 -21.31
N GLU A 249 -9.82 -2.30 -21.95
CA GLU A 249 -9.54 -3.71 -22.12
C GLU A 249 -8.90 -4.31 -20.86
N ASN A 250 -9.22 -5.57 -20.57
CA ASN A 250 -8.65 -6.27 -19.41
C ASN A 250 -7.13 -6.45 -19.57
N LEU A 251 -6.38 -5.99 -18.58
CA LEU A 251 -4.92 -6.07 -18.55
C LEU A 251 -4.42 -7.02 -17.46
N LEU A 252 -4.90 -6.86 -16.23
CA LEU A 252 -4.54 -7.70 -15.08
C LEU A 252 -5.77 -8.41 -14.52
N PRO A 253 -5.67 -9.72 -14.19
CA PRO A 253 -6.80 -10.43 -13.62
C PRO A 253 -7.21 -9.88 -12.25
N SER A 254 -8.52 -9.88 -12.00
CA SER A 254 -9.10 -9.50 -10.69
C SER A 254 -9.27 -10.70 -9.75
N TYR A 255 -8.72 -11.84 -10.08
CA TYR A 255 -8.78 -13.10 -9.32
C TYR A 255 -7.43 -13.83 -9.37
N GLY A 256 -7.28 -14.84 -8.53
CA GLY A 256 -6.05 -15.61 -8.46
C GLY A 256 -4.88 -14.83 -7.83
N GLU A 257 -3.70 -15.28 -8.09
CA GLU A 257 -2.41 -14.68 -7.74
C GLU A 257 -1.74 -14.17 -9.01
N LEU A 258 -1.06 -13.04 -8.93
CA LEU A 258 -0.22 -12.57 -10.02
C LEU A 258 1.15 -13.24 -9.92
N SER A 259 1.60 -13.82 -11.02
CA SER A 259 2.92 -14.43 -11.13
C SER A 259 3.89 -13.52 -11.89
N LEU A 260 5.20 -13.81 -11.77
CA LEU A 260 6.24 -13.17 -12.56
C LEU A 260 5.97 -13.28 -14.06
N GLU A 261 5.42 -14.43 -14.51
CA GLU A 261 5.05 -14.66 -15.90
C GLU A 261 3.98 -13.69 -16.37
N ASN A 262 2.93 -13.48 -15.59
CA ASN A 262 1.89 -12.49 -15.90
C ASN A 262 2.47 -11.08 -16.03
N ILE A 263 3.43 -10.73 -15.16
CA ILE A 263 4.09 -9.42 -15.18
C ILE A 263 4.99 -9.29 -16.42
N CYS A 264 5.80 -10.31 -16.74
CA CYS A 264 6.66 -10.30 -17.91
C CYS A 264 5.86 -10.17 -19.21
N LEU A 265 4.73 -10.87 -19.32
CA LEU A 265 3.84 -10.78 -20.49
C LEU A 265 3.30 -9.35 -20.70
N LEU A 266 3.03 -8.59 -19.63
CA LEU A 266 2.62 -7.19 -19.75
C LEU A 266 3.67 -6.31 -20.43
N TYR A 267 4.97 -6.61 -20.22
CA TYR A 267 6.08 -5.83 -20.80
C TYR A 267 6.47 -6.30 -22.19
N THR A 268 6.16 -7.54 -22.54
CA THR A 268 6.56 -8.14 -23.82
C THR A 268 5.45 -8.14 -24.85
N SER A 269 4.20 -7.92 -24.44
CA SER A 269 3.08 -7.73 -25.38
C SER A 269 3.21 -6.37 -26.05
N PRO A 270 3.19 -6.30 -27.39
CA PRO A 270 3.20 -5.00 -28.08
C PRO A 270 1.97 -4.21 -27.64
N SER A 271 2.21 -2.97 -27.21
CA SER A 271 1.12 -2.04 -26.98
C SER A 271 0.34 -1.86 -28.29
N PRO A 272 -0.99 -1.82 -28.29
CA PRO A 272 -1.75 -1.48 -29.49
C PRO A 272 -1.29 -0.19 -30.17
N ARG A 273 -0.58 0.68 -29.44
CA ARG A 273 -0.01 1.95 -29.93
C ARG A 273 1.36 1.81 -30.60
N ASP A 274 2.05 0.65 -30.43
CA ASP A 274 3.32 0.39 -31.10
C ASP A 274 3.13 -0.08 -32.56
N THR A 275 1.89 -0.33 -32.97
CA THR A 275 1.50 -0.73 -34.33
C THR A 275 1.07 0.44 -35.21
N GLU A 276 0.99 1.67 -34.69
CA GLU A 276 0.77 2.88 -35.46
C GLU A 276 2.13 3.57 -35.75
N VAL A 277 2.87 3.04 -36.73
CA VAL A 277 3.99 3.73 -37.42
C VAL A 277 3.71 3.77 -38.88
#